data_b53cc2102874a6c8115a36c1314e3492
#
_entry.id   b53cc2102874a6c8115a36c1314e3492
#
_cell.length_a   1.000
_cell.length_b   1.000
_cell.length_c   1.000
_cell.angle_alpha   90.00
_cell.angle_beta   90.00
_cell.angle_gamma   90.00
#
_symmetry.space_group_name_H-M   'P 1'
#
loop_
_entity.id
_entity.type
_entity.pdbx_description
1 polymer ?
#
loop_
_entity_poly.entity_id
_entity_poly.type
_entity_poly.pdbx_seq_one_letter_code
_entity_poly.pdbx_strand_id
1 'polypeptide(L)'
;MSSLARTHHKPAVMPPELLDREAPGSDPAHHSEAAHLAAQAIVRRGRSGVAPDILDRLIKLADSDGLIELAELWSTSPAVSLPGTLWRLYVLRRAVMNDADRWSALFRAGKSVDDVTVVVAGVADPPGPAEMVEVTTAILTGAYTGDFAVALERAAAFCRVIAAGQAAHADSAEAHAAHHARSLTESSRRLAATASDLLSSADMWRRNHLE
;
A
#
# COMPACT_ATOMS: atom_id res chain seq x y z
N MET A 1 -65.49 -2.13 -0.85
CA MET A 1 -64.50 -1.20 -0.23
C MET A 1 -63.90 -1.94 0.95
N SER A 2 -62.76 -2.62 0.73
CA SER A 2 -62.11 -3.39 1.78
C SER A 2 -60.86 -2.63 2.25
N SER A 3 -60.94 -2.22 3.53
CA SER A 3 -59.86 -1.54 4.25
C SER A 3 -58.78 -2.56 4.62
N LEU A 4 -57.60 -2.46 4.04
CA LEU A 4 -56.41 -3.22 4.48
C LEU A 4 -55.82 -2.54 5.70
N ALA A 5 -56.04 -3.13 6.87
CA ALA A 5 -55.40 -2.74 8.11
C ALA A 5 -53.86 -3.01 8.01
N ARG A 6 -53.05 -1.95 8.06
CA ARG A 6 -51.61 -2.05 8.23
C ARG A 6 -51.32 -2.52 9.63
N THR A 7 -50.81 -3.74 9.79
CA THR A 7 -50.25 -4.26 11.03
C THR A 7 -48.95 -3.54 11.33
N HIS A 8 -48.94 -2.66 12.34
CA HIS A 8 -47.70 -2.10 12.89
C HIS A 8 -46.92 -3.20 13.60
N HIS A 9 -45.70 -3.51 13.10
CA HIS A 9 -44.73 -4.32 13.85
C HIS A 9 -44.28 -3.51 15.06
N LYS A 10 -44.45 -4.07 16.27
CA LYS A 10 -43.78 -3.57 17.45
C LYS A 10 -42.27 -3.69 17.27
N PRO A 11 -41.47 -2.65 17.61
CA PRO A 11 -40.01 -2.79 17.65
C PRO A 11 -39.66 -3.93 18.62
N ALA A 12 -38.89 -4.89 18.18
CA ALA A 12 -38.30 -5.90 19.04
C ALA A 12 -37.30 -5.20 19.97
N VAL A 13 -37.59 -5.18 21.26
CA VAL A 13 -36.63 -4.75 22.28
C VAL A 13 -35.59 -5.84 22.37
N MET A 14 -34.38 -5.56 21.82
CA MET A 14 -33.23 -6.46 21.90
C MET A 14 -32.78 -6.49 23.38
N PRO A 15 -32.61 -7.67 24.00
CA PRO A 15 -32.11 -7.76 25.36
C PRO A 15 -30.71 -7.13 25.45
N PRO A 16 -30.40 -6.36 26.51
CA PRO A 16 -29.08 -5.72 26.67
C PRO A 16 -27.91 -6.72 26.66
N GLU A 17 -28.13 -7.98 27.02
CA GLU A 17 -27.15 -9.07 26.98
C GLU A 17 -26.70 -9.45 25.54
N LEU A 18 -27.45 -9.05 24.52
CA LEU A 18 -27.04 -9.24 23.11
C LEU A 18 -26.22 -8.06 22.57
N LEU A 19 -26.24 -6.91 23.24
CA LEU A 19 -25.40 -5.76 22.94
C LEU A 19 -23.97 -5.94 23.46
N ASP A 20 -23.79 -6.72 24.53
CA ASP A 20 -22.48 -7.06 25.10
C ASP A 20 -21.79 -8.22 24.34
N ARG A 21 -22.41 -8.80 23.33
CA ARG A 21 -21.82 -9.77 22.42
C ARG A 21 -21.18 -9.12 21.17
N GLU A 22 -20.64 -7.93 21.31
CA GLU A 22 -19.62 -7.50 20.36
C GLU A 22 -18.41 -8.42 20.53
N ALA A 23 -18.03 -9.08 19.43
CA ALA A 23 -16.86 -9.96 19.42
C ALA A 23 -15.66 -9.18 19.98
N PRO A 24 -14.86 -9.74 20.91
CA PRO A 24 -13.64 -9.10 21.37
C PRO A 24 -12.74 -8.90 20.16
N GLY A 25 -12.61 -7.65 19.68
CA GLY A 25 -11.83 -7.30 18.47
C GLY A 25 -12.39 -6.15 17.64
N SER A 26 -13.59 -5.64 17.92
CA SER A 26 -14.19 -4.56 17.12
C SER A 26 -13.88 -3.14 17.65
N ASP A 27 -13.11 -2.99 18.72
CA ASP A 27 -12.68 -1.67 19.19
C ASP A 27 -11.64 -1.09 18.20
N PRO A 28 -11.93 0.05 17.54
CA PRO A 28 -11.00 0.69 16.62
C PRO A 28 -9.64 0.99 17.25
N ALA A 29 -9.58 1.23 18.56
CA ALA A 29 -8.34 1.46 19.28
C ALA A 29 -7.48 0.20 19.34
N HIS A 30 -8.05 -0.95 19.69
CA HIS A 30 -7.34 -2.24 19.69
C HIS A 30 -6.88 -2.64 18.29
N HIS A 31 -7.70 -2.38 17.27
CA HIS A 31 -7.31 -2.63 15.87
C HIS A 31 -6.09 -1.79 15.46
N SER A 32 -6.11 -0.49 15.79
CA SER A 32 -4.99 0.42 15.51
C SER A 32 -3.72 0.01 16.25
N GLU A 33 -3.82 -0.37 17.53
CA GLU A 33 -2.67 -0.85 18.32
C GLU A 33 -2.07 -2.13 17.74
N ALA A 34 -2.91 -3.11 17.39
CA ALA A 34 -2.47 -4.35 16.74
C ALA A 34 -1.77 -4.08 15.39
N ALA A 35 -2.30 -3.15 14.58
CA ALA A 35 -1.70 -2.73 13.33
C ALA A 35 -0.28 -2.16 13.53
N HIS A 36 -0.10 -1.29 14.52
CA HIS A 36 1.20 -0.69 14.84
C HIS A 36 2.19 -1.73 15.37
N LEU A 37 1.78 -2.59 16.30
CA LEU A 37 2.63 -3.64 16.85
C LEU A 37 3.10 -4.62 15.77
N ALA A 38 2.20 -5.06 14.89
CA ALA A 38 2.55 -5.94 13.77
C ALA A 38 3.54 -5.28 12.81
N ALA A 39 3.30 -4.01 12.44
CA ALA A 39 4.17 -3.24 11.58
C ALA A 39 5.58 -3.05 12.18
N GLN A 40 5.65 -2.68 13.46
CA GLN A 40 6.92 -2.55 14.19
C GLN A 40 7.68 -3.88 14.27
N ALA A 41 6.98 -4.99 14.52
CA ALA A 41 7.60 -6.31 14.60
C ALA A 41 8.28 -6.70 13.27
N ILE A 42 7.64 -6.42 12.13
CA ILE A 42 8.17 -6.70 10.81
C ILE A 42 9.43 -5.87 10.53
N VAL A 43 9.36 -4.55 10.73
CA VAL A 43 10.49 -3.67 10.39
C VAL A 43 11.66 -3.87 11.36
N ARG A 44 11.40 -4.12 12.64
CA ARG A 44 12.48 -4.42 13.63
C ARG A 44 13.17 -5.75 13.35
N ARG A 45 12.44 -6.76 12.87
CA ARG A 45 13.01 -8.08 12.55
C ARG A 45 14.08 -7.97 11.46
N GLY A 46 13.87 -7.19 10.41
CA GLY A 46 14.86 -6.94 9.37
C GLY A 46 16.16 -6.35 9.92
N ARG A 47 16.10 -5.54 10.98
CA ARG A 47 17.27 -4.94 11.63
C ARG A 47 18.03 -5.90 12.56
N SER A 48 17.39 -6.95 13.06
CA SER A 48 17.94 -7.85 14.08
C SER A 48 18.75 -9.02 13.51
N GLY A 49 18.87 -9.14 12.18
CA GLY A 49 19.59 -10.24 11.51
C GLY A 49 18.90 -11.59 11.77
N VAL A 50 17.90 -11.94 10.97
CA VAL A 50 17.16 -13.20 11.10
C VAL A 50 17.95 -14.35 10.48
N ALA A 51 17.96 -15.52 11.14
CA ALA A 51 18.57 -16.73 10.61
C ALA A 51 17.93 -17.14 9.26
N PRO A 52 18.74 -17.63 8.27
CA PRO A 52 18.26 -17.92 6.90
C PRO A 52 17.04 -18.84 6.81
N ASP A 53 16.95 -19.84 7.66
CA ASP A 53 15.84 -20.81 7.72
C ASP A 53 14.51 -20.20 8.22
N ILE A 54 14.59 -19.17 9.06
CA ILE A 54 13.42 -18.38 9.48
C ILE A 54 13.00 -17.46 8.33
N LEU A 55 13.96 -16.92 7.58
CA LEU A 55 13.74 -16.09 6.42
C LEU A 55 12.93 -16.84 5.34
N ASP A 56 13.34 -18.06 4.99
CA ASP A 56 12.62 -18.91 4.01
C ASP A 56 11.18 -19.20 4.44
N ARG A 57 10.93 -19.37 5.73
CA ARG A 57 9.57 -19.55 6.26
C ARG A 57 8.73 -18.28 6.15
N LEU A 58 9.33 -17.12 6.35
CA LEU A 58 8.66 -15.82 6.25
C LEU A 58 8.36 -15.45 4.78
N ILE A 59 9.27 -15.76 3.86
CA ILE A 59 9.02 -15.60 2.42
C ILE A 59 7.85 -16.48 1.99
N LYS A 60 7.79 -17.74 2.43
CA LYS A 60 6.65 -18.63 2.19
C LYS A 60 5.36 -18.12 2.81
N LEU A 61 5.42 -17.47 3.98
CA LEU A 61 4.26 -16.84 4.60
C LEU A 61 3.79 -15.60 3.83
N ALA A 62 4.71 -14.88 3.18
CA ALA A 62 4.38 -13.72 2.34
C ALA A 62 3.63 -14.09 1.05
N ASP A 63 3.82 -15.30 0.57
CA ASP A 63 3.11 -15.84 -0.59
C ASP A 63 1.80 -16.58 -0.20
N SER A 64 1.51 -16.68 1.11
CA SER A 64 0.32 -17.29 1.69
C SER A 64 -0.65 -16.25 2.28
N ASP A 65 -1.80 -16.73 2.77
CA ASP A 65 -2.89 -15.91 3.31
C ASP A 65 -2.47 -14.98 4.47
N GLY A 66 -1.38 -15.29 5.21
CA GLY A 66 -0.93 -14.50 6.35
C GLY A 66 -0.50 -13.06 6.02
N LEU A 67 0.07 -12.80 4.82
CA LEU A 67 0.38 -11.43 4.41
C LEU A 67 -0.88 -10.65 4.01
N ILE A 68 -1.89 -11.34 3.51
CA ILE A 68 -3.19 -10.74 3.17
C ILE A 68 -3.88 -10.26 4.46
N GLU A 69 -3.92 -11.09 5.49
CA GLU A 69 -4.52 -10.75 6.79
C GLU A 69 -3.80 -9.56 7.45
N LEU A 70 -2.46 -9.52 7.39
CA LEU A 70 -1.69 -8.37 7.89
C LEU A 70 -1.97 -7.10 7.06
N ALA A 71 -2.08 -7.23 5.76
CA ALA A 71 -2.38 -6.10 4.88
C ALA A 71 -3.81 -5.56 5.14
N GLU A 72 -4.78 -6.42 5.39
CA GLU A 72 -6.13 -6.02 5.79
C GLU A 72 -6.12 -5.25 7.12
N LEU A 73 -5.34 -5.71 8.10
CA LEU A 73 -5.15 -5.01 9.38
C LEU A 73 -4.60 -3.59 9.19
N TRP A 74 -3.74 -3.37 8.19
CA TRP A 74 -3.14 -2.05 7.90
C TRP A 74 -3.98 -1.16 6.98
N SER A 75 -5.00 -1.70 6.31
CA SER A 75 -5.75 -1.04 5.24
C SER A 75 -6.44 0.25 5.65
N THR A 76 -6.83 0.37 6.93
CA THR A 76 -7.52 1.53 7.51
C THR A 76 -6.57 2.51 8.20
N SER A 77 -5.27 2.21 8.24
CA SER A 77 -4.28 3.05 8.93
C SER A 77 -4.00 4.35 8.17
N PRO A 78 -3.67 5.44 8.90
CA PRO A 78 -3.32 6.72 8.28
C PRO A 78 -2.19 6.57 7.24
N ALA A 79 -2.24 7.38 6.20
CA ALA A 79 -1.31 7.30 5.08
C ALA A 79 0.15 7.39 5.51
N VAL A 80 0.47 8.33 6.37
CA VAL A 80 1.79 8.59 6.93
C VAL A 80 1.84 8.04 8.34
N SER A 81 1.79 6.73 8.45
CA SER A 81 2.05 5.94 9.66
C SER A 81 2.80 4.68 9.25
N LEU A 82 3.43 3.98 10.18
CA LEU A 82 4.19 2.76 9.84
C LEU A 82 3.29 1.68 9.21
N PRO A 83 2.12 1.31 9.79
CA PRO A 83 1.22 0.36 9.15
C PRO A 83 0.66 0.85 7.80
N GLY A 84 0.28 2.13 7.69
CA GLY A 84 -0.20 2.70 6.43
C GLY A 84 0.87 2.74 5.33
N THR A 85 2.13 2.91 5.70
CA THR A 85 3.28 2.82 4.80
C THR A 85 3.47 1.38 4.29
N LEU A 86 3.42 0.38 5.18
CA LEU A 86 3.51 -1.03 4.80
C LEU A 86 2.32 -1.47 3.92
N TRP A 87 1.11 -0.97 4.21
CA TRP A 87 -0.04 -1.17 3.33
C TRP A 87 0.20 -0.67 1.91
N ARG A 88 0.78 0.53 1.74
CA ARG A 88 1.10 1.08 0.41
C ARG A 88 2.11 0.24 -0.33
N LEU A 89 3.15 -0.22 0.35
CA LEU A 89 4.15 -1.12 -0.23
C LEU A 89 3.51 -2.45 -0.65
N TYR A 90 2.61 -3.00 0.16
CA TYR A 90 1.86 -4.21 -0.17
C TYR A 90 0.98 -4.03 -1.43
N VAL A 91 0.19 -2.96 -1.47
CA VAL A 91 -0.68 -2.67 -2.63
C VAL A 91 0.16 -2.47 -3.90
N LEU A 92 1.27 -1.74 -3.80
CA LEU A 92 2.19 -1.51 -4.91
C LEU A 92 2.77 -2.84 -5.42
N ARG A 93 3.28 -3.69 -4.53
CA ARG A 93 3.77 -5.03 -4.86
C ARG A 93 2.70 -5.86 -5.57
N ARG A 94 1.49 -5.94 -5.01
CA ARG A 94 0.37 -6.69 -5.60
C ARG A 94 0.01 -6.18 -6.99
N ALA A 95 -0.03 -4.87 -7.17
CA ALA A 95 -0.36 -4.25 -8.45
C ALA A 95 0.69 -4.61 -9.53
N VAL A 96 1.98 -4.53 -9.20
CA VAL A 96 3.06 -4.91 -10.13
C VAL A 96 3.02 -6.40 -10.46
N MET A 97 2.83 -7.27 -9.46
CA MET A 97 2.76 -8.72 -9.68
C MET A 97 1.55 -9.16 -10.52
N ASN A 98 0.42 -8.47 -10.37
CA ASN A 98 -0.81 -8.81 -11.10
C ASN A 98 -0.72 -8.50 -12.61
N ASP A 99 0.11 -7.53 -13.02
CA ASP A 99 0.23 -7.13 -14.43
C ASP A 99 1.64 -6.57 -14.72
N ALA A 100 2.66 -7.43 -14.60
CA ALA A 100 4.06 -7.05 -14.73
C ALA A 100 4.40 -6.41 -16.08
N ASP A 101 3.77 -6.88 -17.16
CA ASP A 101 4.00 -6.37 -18.52
C ASP A 101 3.51 -4.93 -18.65
N ARG A 102 2.31 -4.64 -18.13
CA ARG A 102 1.76 -3.28 -18.11
C ARG A 102 2.63 -2.34 -17.29
N TRP A 103 3.04 -2.75 -16.09
CA TRP A 103 3.91 -1.92 -15.24
C TRP A 103 5.27 -1.68 -15.88
N SER A 104 5.83 -2.66 -16.56
CA SER A 104 7.07 -2.50 -17.33
C SER A 104 6.92 -1.54 -18.53
N ALA A 105 5.79 -1.57 -19.21
CA ALA A 105 5.49 -0.64 -20.29
C ALA A 105 5.33 0.80 -19.78
N LEU A 106 4.58 0.99 -18.68
CA LEU A 106 4.41 2.29 -18.04
C LEU A 106 5.72 2.85 -17.49
N PHE A 107 6.57 1.99 -16.90
CA PHE A 107 7.89 2.40 -16.41
C PHE A 107 8.78 2.91 -17.54
N ARG A 108 8.83 2.19 -18.67
CA ARG A 108 9.58 2.64 -19.87
C ARG A 108 9.04 3.96 -20.42
N ALA A 109 7.71 4.08 -20.52
CA ALA A 109 7.09 5.32 -20.97
C ALA A 109 7.41 6.50 -20.04
N GLY A 110 7.34 6.28 -18.71
CA GLY A 110 7.66 7.31 -17.72
C GLY A 110 9.13 7.73 -17.76
N LYS A 111 10.06 6.79 -17.89
CA LYS A 111 11.49 7.14 -18.04
C LYS A 111 11.77 7.99 -19.28
N SER A 112 11.04 7.78 -20.37
CA SER A 112 11.24 8.57 -21.61
C SER A 112 10.73 10.02 -21.51
N VAL A 113 9.76 10.28 -20.63
CA VAL A 113 9.19 11.63 -20.43
C VAL A 113 10.02 12.43 -19.42
N ASP A 114 10.66 11.77 -18.46
CA ASP A 114 11.09 12.39 -17.22
C ASP A 114 12.58 12.24 -16.91
N ASP A 115 13.44 12.13 -17.93
CA ASP A 115 14.91 12.07 -17.74
C ASP A 115 15.47 13.27 -16.93
N VAL A 116 14.74 14.38 -16.86
CA VAL A 116 15.13 15.59 -16.12
C VAL A 116 14.59 15.62 -14.70
N THR A 117 13.38 15.11 -14.46
CA THR A 117 12.68 15.23 -13.17
C THR A 117 13.11 14.15 -12.17
N VAL A 118 13.54 12.99 -12.64
CA VAL A 118 14.04 11.87 -11.81
C VAL A 118 15.33 12.26 -11.09
N VAL A 119 16.22 13.00 -11.73
CA VAL A 119 17.46 13.53 -11.14
C VAL A 119 17.17 14.54 -10.03
N VAL A 120 16.10 15.32 -10.16
CA VAL A 120 15.68 16.33 -9.14
C VAL A 120 15.16 15.67 -7.86
N ALA A 121 14.68 14.41 -7.93
CA ALA A 121 14.21 13.69 -6.75
C ALA A 121 15.34 13.04 -5.90
N GLY A 122 16.61 13.21 -6.30
CA GLY A 122 17.76 12.69 -5.55
C GLY A 122 18.00 11.17 -5.69
N VAL A 123 17.23 10.49 -6.52
CA VAL A 123 17.40 9.07 -6.87
C VAL A 123 17.90 8.99 -8.31
N ALA A 124 19.20 8.75 -8.48
CA ALA A 124 19.85 8.75 -9.80
C ALA A 124 19.34 7.66 -10.75
N ASP A 125 18.84 6.55 -10.21
CA ASP A 125 18.23 5.46 -10.97
C ASP A 125 17.07 4.83 -10.16
N PRO A 126 15.80 5.15 -10.50
CA PRO A 126 14.65 4.57 -9.82
C PRO A 126 14.58 3.06 -10.09
N PRO A 127 14.18 2.24 -9.09
CA PRO A 127 14.08 0.80 -9.25
C PRO A 127 13.07 0.43 -10.34
N GLY A 128 13.40 -0.60 -11.12
CA GLY A 128 12.45 -1.19 -12.06
C GLY A 128 11.35 -2.00 -11.37
N PRO A 129 10.30 -2.42 -12.12
CA PRO A 129 9.17 -3.17 -11.54
C PRO A 129 9.58 -4.45 -10.80
N ALA A 130 10.51 -5.24 -11.35
CA ALA A 130 11.01 -6.47 -10.73
C ALA A 130 11.75 -6.17 -9.42
N GLU A 131 12.67 -5.21 -9.42
CA GLU A 131 13.39 -4.78 -8.22
C GLU A 131 12.44 -4.23 -7.16
N MET A 132 11.38 -3.52 -7.57
CA MET A 132 10.37 -3.03 -6.65
C MET A 132 9.62 -4.17 -5.95
N VAL A 133 9.29 -5.24 -6.66
CA VAL A 133 8.68 -6.45 -6.07
C VAL A 133 9.64 -7.11 -5.07
N GLU A 134 10.91 -7.25 -5.41
CA GLU A 134 11.93 -7.86 -4.53
C GLU A 134 12.09 -7.05 -3.24
N VAL A 135 12.29 -5.73 -3.34
CA VAL A 135 12.49 -4.84 -2.18
C VAL A 135 11.25 -4.82 -1.29
N THR A 136 10.06 -4.67 -1.87
CA THR A 136 8.81 -4.67 -1.09
C THR A 136 8.54 -6.02 -0.45
N THR A 137 8.85 -7.14 -1.11
CA THR A 137 8.76 -8.47 -0.52
C THR A 137 9.69 -8.59 0.68
N ALA A 138 10.96 -8.20 0.54
CA ALA A 138 11.91 -8.24 1.64
C ALA A 138 11.45 -7.40 2.85
N ILE A 139 10.90 -6.22 2.63
CA ILE A 139 10.36 -5.37 3.70
C ILE A 139 9.17 -6.05 4.39
N LEU A 140 8.19 -6.50 3.63
CA LEU A 140 6.93 -7.04 4.15
C LEU A 140 7.11 -8.40 4.86
N THR A 141 8.17 -9.12 4.56
CA THR A 141 8.54 -10.37 5.25
C THR A 141 9.47 -10.16 6.44
N GLY A 142 9.92 -8.92 6.68
CA GLY A 142 10.91 -8.62 7.70
C GLY A 142 12.31 -9.13 7.37
N ALA A 143 12.61 -9.32 6.09
CA ALA A 143 13.92 -9.76 5.58
C ALA A 143 14.80 -8.59 5.15
N TYR A 144 14.26 -7.37 5.09
CA TYR A 144 14.99 -6.22 4.62
C TYR A 144 15.96 -5.69 5.69
N THR A 145 17.25 -5.71 5.36
CA THR A 145 18.34 -5.28 6.26
C THR A 145 18.89 -3.89 5.91
N GLY A 146 18.44 -3.29 4.79
CA GLY A 146 18.90 -1.98 4.34
C GLY A 146 18.26 -0.81 5.11
N ASP A 147 18.57 0.40 4.67
CA ASP A 147 17.95 1.61 5.19
C ASP A 147 16.48 1.72 4.71
N PHE A 148 15.55 1.65 5.65
CA PHE A 148 14.13 1.68 5.36
C PHE A 148 13.67 3.02 4.72
N ALA A 149 14.24 4.15 5.15
CA ALA A 149 13.93 5.44 4.54
C ALA A 149 14.39 5.49 3.07
N VAL A 150 15.57 4.96 2.76
CA VAL A 150 16.06 4.87 1.37
C VAL A 150 15.13 3.97 0.54
N ALA A 151 14.67 2.86 1.09
CA ALA A 151 13.72 2.00 0.38
C ALA A 151 12.39 2.70 0.08
N LEU A 152 11.88 3.52 1.01
CA LEU A 152 10.68 4.33 0.81
C LEU A 152 10.88 5.40 -0.26
N GLU A 153 12.02 6.07 -0.28
CA GLU A 153 12.38 7.06 -1.32
C GLU A 153 12.48 6.42 -2.71
N ARG A 154 13.06 5.22 -2.80
CA ARG A 154 13.12 4.45 -4.04
C ARG A 154 11.72 4.03 -4.51
N ALA A 155 10.85 3.59 -3.61
CA ALA A 155 9.46 3.28 -3.92
C ALA A 155 8.68 4.53 -4.38
N ALA A 156 8.93 5.68 -3.77
CA ALA A 156 8.35 6.96 -4.19
C ALA A 156 8.82 7.36 -5.60
N ALA A 157 10.11 7.21 -5.90
CA ALA A 157 10.66 7.47 -7.23
C ALA A 157 10.02 6.54 -8.29
N PHE A 158 9.87 5.25 -7.98
CA PHE A 158 9.15 4.31 -8.85
C PHE A 158 7.71 4.77 -9.12
N CYS A 159 6.96 5.13 -8.07
CA CYS A 159 5.58 5.63 -8.23
C CYS A 159 5.51 6.87 -9.14
N ARG A 160 6.48 7.79 -9.04
CA ARG A 160 6.54 8.99 -9.91
C ARG A 160 6.78 8.62 -11.36
N VAL A 161 7.73 7.71 -11.64
CA VAL A 161 7.99 7.24 -13.00
C VAL A 161 6.74 6.59 -13.61
N ILE A 162 6.06 5.73 -12.87
CA ILE A 162 4.81 5.11 -13.33
C ILE A 162 3.72 6.17 -13.54
N ALA A 163 3.59 7.15 -12.65
CA ALA A 163 2.62 8.25 -12.80
C ALA A 163 2.86 9.05 -14.08
N ALA A 164 4.12 9.38 -14.40
CA ALA A 164 4.51 10.05 -15.65
C ALA A 164 4.16 9.18 -16.87
N GLY A 165 4.43 7.87 -16.82
CA GLY A 165 4.05 6.94 -17.90
C GLY A 165 2.53 6.85 -18.11
N GLN A 166 1.74 6.86 -17.04
CA GLN A 166 0.28 6.89 -17.13
C GLN A 166 -0.24 8.21 -17.72
N ALA A 167 0.36 9.34 -17.35
CA ALA A 167 0.00 10.66 -17.90
C ALA A 167 0.28 10.69 -19.42
N ALA A 168 1.45 10.24 -19.86
CA ALA A 168 1.79 10.16 -21.28
C ALA A 168 0.84 9.26 -22.09
N HIS A 169 0.42 8.13 -21.50
CA HIS A 169 -0.59 7.26 -22.12
C HIS A 169 -1.98 7.91 -22.14
N ALA A 170 -2.34 8.68 -21.10
CA ALA A 170 -3.61 9.43 -21.06
C ALA A 170 -3.69 10.45 -22.20
N ASP A 171 -2.63 11.26 -22.39
CA ASP A 171 -2.53 12.26 -23.47
C ASP A 171 -2.68 11.60 -24.86
N SER A 172 -2.04 10.44 -25.05
CA SER A 172 -2.15 9.68 -26.29
C SER A 172 -3.54 9.08 -26.54
N ALA A 173 -4.28 8.75 -25.48
CA ALA A 173 -5.61 8.14 -25.56
C ALA A 173 -6.74 9.17 -25.69
N GLU A 174 -6.51 10.44 -25.36
CA GLU A 174 -7.55 11.47 -25.24
C GLU A 174 -8.37 11.67 -26.52
N ALA A 175 -7.70 11.56 -27.69
CA ALA A 175 -8.35 11.71 -29.00
C ALA A 175 -9.35 10.58 -29.35
N HIS A 176 -9.23 9.38 -28.76
CA HIS A 176 -9.94 8.19 -29.19
C HIS A 176 -10.74 7.47 -28.07
N ALA A 177 -10.41 7.74 -26.80
CA ALA A 177 -10.97 7.02 -25.65
C ALA A 177 -10.99 7.89 -24.38
N ALA A 178 -11.77 8.94 -24.38
CA ALA A 178 -11.82 9.92 -23.27
C ALA A 178 -12.11 9.33 -21.88
N HIS A 179 -12.84 8.21 -21.77
CA HIS A 179 -13.06 7.53 -20.50
C HIS A 179 -11.76 6.85 -20.00
N HIS A 180 -11.04 6.20 -20.89
CA HIS A 180 -9.76 5.55 -20.59
C HIS A 180 -8.70 6.58 -20.19
N ALA A 181 -8.60 7.69 -20.91
CA ALA A 181 -7.69 8.79 -20.60
C ALA A 181 -7.96 9.36 -19.18
N ARG A 182 -9.22 9.59 -18.82
CA ARG A 182 -9.61 10.04 -17.48
C ARG A 182 -9.21 9.04 -16.39
N SER A 183 -9.41 7.74 -16.61
CA SER A 183 -9.00 6.69 -15.67
C SER A 183 -7.47 6.66 -15.46
N LEU A 184 -6.68 6.82 -16.52
CA LEU A 184 -5.22 6.91 -16.45
C LEU A 184 -4.77 8.17 -15.70
N THR A 185 -5.38 9.32 -15.99
CA THR A 185 -5.09 10.58 -15.28
C THR A 185 -5.36 10.46 -13.78
N GLU A 186 -6.49 9.88 -13.41
CA GLU A 186 -6.83 9.67 -12.00
C GLU A 186 -5.88 8.69 -11.31
N SER A 187 -5.50 7.61 -12.00
CA SER A 187 -4.51 6.66 -11.51
C SER A 187 -3.13 7.29 -11.33
N SER A 188 -2.70 8.13 -12.29
CA SER A 188 -1.46 8.91 -12.20
C SER A 188 -1.45 9.82 -10.96
N ARG A 189 -2.54 10.56 -10.70
CA ARG A 189 -2.67 11.40 -9.50
C ARG A 189 -2.56 10.61 -8.21
N ARG A 190 -3.22 9.43 -8.12
CA ARG A 190 -3.14 8.56 -6.94
C ARG A 190 -1.73 8.05 -6.70
N LEU A 191 -1.00 7.66 -7.75
CA LEU A 191 0.39 7.25 -7.62
C LEU A 191 1.30 8.41 -7.19
N ALA A 192 1.09 9.62 -7.71
CA ALA A 192 1.81 10.81 -7.27
C ALA A 192 1.55 11.13 -5.79
N ALA A 193 0.31 10.99 -5.32
CA ALA A 193 -0.03 11.12 -3.90
C ALA A 193 0.66 10.05 -3.06
N THR A 194 0.63 8.79 -3.49
CA THR A 194 1.35 7.68 -2.83
C THR A 194 2.85 7.97 -2.73
N ALA A 195 3.47 8.52 -3.78
CA ALA A 195 4.87 8.92 -3.74
C ALA A 195 5.15 9.99 -2.68
N SER A 196 4.27 10.98 -2.56
CA SER A 196 4.38 12.03 -1.52
C SER A 196 4.24 11.46 -0.11
N ASP A 197 3.29 10.53 0.10
CA ASP A 197 3.11 9.85 1.39
C ASP A 197 4.35 9.04 1.78
N LEU A 198 4.94 8.30 0.84
CA LEU A 198 6.16 7.52 1.06
C LEU A 198 7.37 8.40 1.40
N LEU A 199 7.52 9.56 0.74
CA LEU A 199 8.58 10.52 1.08
C LEU A 199 8.38 11.12 2.47
N SER A 200 7.13 11.47 2.82
CA SER A 200 6.81 11.96 4.16
C SER A 200 7.11 10.89 5.22
N SER A 201 6.78 9.62 4.93
CA SER A 201 7.09 8.49 5.80
C SER A 201 8.61 8.29 5.95
N ALA A 202 9.39 8.45 4.88
CA ALA A 202 10.85 8.35 4.92
C ALA A 202 11.47 9.44 5.81
N ASP A 203 10.98 10.68 5.71
CA ASP A 203 11.42 11.80 6.54
C ASP A 203 11.06 11.58 8.02
N MET A 204 9.83 11.18 8.31
CA MET A 204 9.40 10.83 9.68
C MET A 204 10.19 9.67 10.26
N TRP A 205 10.50 8.65 9.44
CA TRP A 205 11.34 7.53 9.87
C TRP A 205 12.73 7.98 10.31
N ARG A 206 13.40 8.85 9.54
CA ARG A 206 14.71 9.41 9.91
C ARG A 206 14.69 10.20 11.21
N ARG A 207 13.56 10.83 11.51
CA ARG A 207 13.33 11.56 12.76
C ARG A 207 12.87 10.68 13.92
N ASN A 208 12.69 9.38 13.70
CA ASN A 208 12.09 8.43 14.66
C ASN A 208 10.64 8.80 15.08
N HIS A 209 9.87 9.39 14.19
CA HIS A 209 8.50 9.82 14.42
C HIS A 209 7.47 9.02 13.60
N LEU A 210 7.89 8.05 12.80
CA LEU A 210 6.98 7.18 12.06
C LEU A 210 6.49 6.05 12.97
N GLU A 211 5.30 6.22 13.48
CA GLU A 211 4.58 5.26 14.33
C GLU A 211 3.43 4.60 13.58
#